data_160c9139d4dc726f3f4c46b9ad083612
#
_entry.id   160c9139d4dc726f3f4c46b9ad083612
#
_cell.length_a   1.000
_cell.length_b   1.000
_cell.length_c   1.000
_cell.angle_alpha   90.00
_cell.angle_beta   90.00
_cell.angle_gamma   90.00
#
_symmetry.space_group_name_H-M   'P 1'
#
loop_
_entity.id
_entity.type
_entity.pdbx_description
1 polymer ?
#
loop_
_entity_poly.entity_id
_entity_poly.type
_entity_poly.pdbx_seq_one_letter_code
_entity_poly.pdbx_strand_id
1 'polypeptide(L)'
;MSTHSDPIATQQPSAMPFGRYKPFHEQFAIDLPHREWPARRVETAPRWSAVDLRDGNQALIDPMSPERKRRMFQLLVQMGYKEIEVGFPAASQTDFDFVRQLI
;
A
#
# COMPACT_ATOMS: atom_id res chain seq x y z
N MET A 1 32.97 -0.15 7.80
CA MET A 1 31.82 0.54 7.18
C MET A 1 30.59 0.25 7.99
N SER A 2 30.11 1.21 8.74
CA SER A 2 28.82 1.06 9.41
C SER A 2 27.73 1.24 8.36
N THR A 3 27.05 0.16 8.02
CA THR A 3 25.80 0.23 7.29
C THR A 3 24.75 0.78 8.26
N HIS A 4 24.67 2.09 8.42
CA HIS A 4 23.51 2.71 9.01
C HIS A 4 22.36 2.56 8.00
N SER A 5 21.61 1.49 8.15
CA SER A 5 20.28 1.47 7.54
C SER A 5 19.43 2.45 8.33
N ASP A 6 18.98 3.51 7.67
CA ASP A 6 18.00 4.41 8.27
C ASP A 6 16.78 3.58 8.72
N PRO A 7 16.21 3.91 9.88
CA PRO A 7 15.03 3.19 10.33
C PRO A 7 13.92 3.30 9.30
N ILE A 8 13.20 2.21 9.09
CA ILE A 8 12.00 2.21 8.25
C ILE A 8 10.99 3.17 8.85
N ALA A 9 10.39 4.01 8.00
CA ALA A 9 9.41 4.99 8.43
C ALA A 9 8.24 4.33 9.17
N THR A 10 7.79 4.97 10.26
CA THR A 10 6.59 4.54 10.97
C THR A 10 5.33 5.00 10.24
N GLN A 11 4.27 4.22 10.38
CA GLN A 11 2.96 4.58 9.84
C GLN A 11 2.45 5.87 10.48
N GLN A 12 1.91 6.77 9.65
CA GLN A 12 1.30 8.01 10.09
C GLN A 12 -0.23 7.90 10.06
N PRO A 13 -0.95 8.62 10.93
CA PRO A 13 -2.40 8.75 10.81
C PRO A 13 -2.77 9.40 9.48
N SER A 14 -3.92 9.05 8.93
CA SER A 14 -4.41 9.69 7.71
C SER A 14 -4.75 11.15 7.97
N ALA A 15 -4.22 12.05 7.12
CA ALA A 15 -4.60 13.46 7.08
C ALA A 15 -5.85 13.71 6.24
N MET A 16 -6.38 12.68 5.60
CA MET A 16 -7.54 12.78 4.72
C MET A 16 -8.81 13.07 5.53
N PRO A 17 -9.63 14.07 5.14
CA PRO A 17 -10.85 14.41 5.87
C PRO A 17 -11.99 13.43 5.57
N PHE A 18 -11.79 12.16 5.85
CA PHE A 18 -12.72 11.08 5.51
C PHE A 18 -14.09 11.23 6.23
N GLY A 19 -14.13 11.89 7.38
CA GLY A 19 -15.38 12.17 8.08
C GLY A 19 -16.36 13.06 7.32
N ARG A 20 -15.92 13.73 6.25
CA ARG A 20 -16.78 14.52 5.36
C ARG A 20 -17.52 13.66 4.34
N TYR A 21 -17.08 12.43 4.15
CA TYR A 21 -17.66 11.50 3.18
C TYR A 21 -18.62 10.56 3.91
N LYS A 22 -19.85 10.55 3.46
CA LYS A 22 -20.89 9.67 4.01
C LYS A 22 -21.16 8.53 3.03
N PRO A 23 -21.31 7.29 3.51
CA PRO A 23 -21.72 6.18 2.67
C PRO A 23 -23.06 6.45 1.98
N PHE A 24 -23.15 6.08 0.71
CA PHE A 24 -24.35 6.32 -0.08
C PHE A 24 -25.60 5.69 0.52
N HIS A 25 -25.48 4.50 1.11
CA HIS A 25 -26.59 3.79 1.71
C HIS A 25 -27.17 4.47 2.96
N GLU A 26 -26.42 5.35 3.62
CA GLU A 26 -26.95 6.16 4.73
C GLU A 26 -27.82 7.31 4.24
N GLN A 27 -27.57 7.77 3.01
CA GLN A 27 -28.33 8.88 2.40
C GLN A 27 -29.56 8.39 1.65
N PHE A 28 -29.47 7.23 1.03
CA PHE A 28 -30.52 6.65 0.19
C PHE A 28 -30.73 5.18 0.56
N ALA A 29 -31.46 4.97 1.64
CA ALA A 29 -31.79 3.61 2.07
C ALA A 29 -32.89 3.01 1.16
N ILE A 30 -32.64 1.79 0.69
CA ILE A 30 -33.64 0.99 -0.02
C ILE A 30 -34.16 -0.05 0.95
N ASP A 31 -35.42 0.07 1.31
CA ASP A 31 -36.08 -0.84 2.25
C ASP A 31 -36.64 -2.06 1.52
N LEU A 32 -35.81 -3.08 1.37
CA LEU A 32 -36.19 -4.40 0.85
C LEU A 32 -35.87 -5.44 1.92
N PRO A 33 -36.83 -5.84 2.77
CA PRO A 33 -36.57 -6.62 3.99
C PRO A 33 -36.02 -8.03 3.71
N HIS A 34 -36.25 -8.58 2.53
CA HIS A 34 -35.76 -9.90 2.15
C HIS A 34 -34.46 -9.89 1.32
N ARG A 35 -33.87 -8.72 1.16
CA ARG A 35 -32.62 -8.54 0.43
C ARG A 35 -31.44 -8.99 1.29
N GLU A 36 -30.65 -9.96 0.79
CA GLU A 36 -29.52 -10.52 1.56
C GLU A 36 -28.20 -9.82 1.25
N TRP A 37 -27.47 -10.26 0.22
CA TRP A 37 -26.13 -9.77 -0.05
C TRP A 37 -26.06 -8.29 -0.41
N PRO A 38 -27.00 -7.67 -1.15
CA PRO A 38 -26.89 -6.23 -1.45
C PRO A 38 -27.05 -5.33 -0.23
N ALA A 39 -27.61 -5.84 0.85
CA ALA A 39 -27.71 -5.12 2.12
C ALA A 39 -26.44 -5.20 2.98
N ARG A 40 -25.54 -6.12 2.66
CA ARG A 40 -24.30 -6.27 3.39
C ARG A 40 -23.35 -5.12 3.09
N ARG A 41 -22.61 -4.71 4.09
CA ARG A 41 -21.65 -3.60 4.01
C ARG A 41 -20.28 -4.06 4.48
N VAL A 42 -19.25 -3.45 3.92
CA VAL A 42 -17.90 -3.61 4.42
C VAL A 42 -17.76 -2.73 5.66
N GLU A 43 -17.62 -3.34 6.81
CA GLU A 43 -17.55 -2.66 8.11
C GLU A 43 -16.12 -2.51 8.60
N THR A 44 -15.22 -3.34 8.10
CA THR A 44 -13.80 -3.32 8.45
C THR A 44 -12.98 -2.94 7.22
N ALA A 45 -12.00 -2.06 7.38
CA ALA A 45 -11.12 -1.68 6.29
C ALA A 45 -10.41 -2.91 5.71
N PRO A 46 -10.38 -3.08 4.38
CA PRO A 46 -9.63 -4.16 3.75
C PRO A 46 -8.13 -3.96 3.97
N ARG A 47 -7.38 -5.04 3.94
CA ARG A 47 -5.93 -4.98 3.94
C ARG A 47 -5.43 -4.65 2.53
N TRP A 48 -5.03 -3.41 2.33
CA TRP A 48 -4.51 -2.96 1.06
C TRP A 48 -3.10 -3.48 0.81
N SER A 49 -2.86 -3.97 -0.38
CA SER A 49 -1.52 -4.33 -0.86
C SER A 49 -1.06 -3.32 -1.91
N ALA A 50 0.12 -2.75 -1.72
CA ALA A 50 0.72 -1.84 -2.69
C ALA A 50 1.57 -2.62 -3.69
N VAL A 51 1.43 -2.32 -4.97
CA VAL A 51 2.16 -2.98 -6.06
C VAL A 51 3.08 -2.02 -6.83
N ASP A 52 3.28 -0.83 -6.32
CA ASP A 52 4.08 0.22 -6.96
C ASP A 52 5.53 -0.20 -7.19
N LEU A 53 6.12 -0.92 -6.24
CA LEU A 53 7.51 -1.35 -6.30
C LEU A 53 7.72 -2.63 -7.13
N ARG A 54 6.67 -3.34 -7.49
CA ARG A 54 6.73 -4.49 -8.38
C ARG A 54 6.14 -4.13 -9.74
N ASP A 55 4.83 -4.16 -9.91
CA ASP A 55 4.16 -3.88 -11.18
C ASP A 55 4.41 -2.45 -11.66
N GLY A 56 4.27 -1.47 -10.79
CA GLY A 56 4.49 -0.08 -11.12
C GLY A 56 5.93 0.18 -11.59
N ASN A 57 6.91 -0.30 -10.84
CA ASN A 57 8.32 -0.17 -11.20
C ASN A 57 8.64 -0.94 -12.50
N GLN A 58 8.06 -2.10 -12.69
CA GLN A 58 8.26 -2.94 -13.86
C GLN A 58 7.73 -2.30 -15.14
N ALA A 59 6.69 -1.47 -15.03
CA ALA A 59 6.10 -0.74 -16.16
C ALA A 59 6.96 0.45 -16.61
N LEU A 60 7.92 0.89 -15.83
CA LEU A 60 8.80 1.99 -16.19
C LEU A 60 9.83 1.55 -17.22
N ILE A 61 10.06 2.38 -18.24
CA ILE A 61 11.14 2.17 -19.23
C ILE A 61 12.49 2.16 -18.51
N ASP A 62 12.65 3.07 -17.55
CA ASP A 62 13.84 3.18 -16.72
C ASP A 62 13.42 2.89 -15.26
N PRO A 63 13.65 1.67 -14.76
CA PRO A 63 13.24 1.29 -13.41
C PRO A 63 13.92 2.13 -12.33
N MET A 64 13.25 2.25 -11.19
CA MET A 64 13.78 3.02 -10.07
C MET A 64 15.09 2.42 -9.53
N SER A 65 16.01 3.30 -9.14
CA SER A 65 17.20 2.92 -8.38
C SER A 65 16.82 2.36 -7.00
N PRO A 66 17.71 1.60 -6.33
CA PRO A 66 17.46 1.12 -4.97
C PRO A 66 17.12 2.24 -3.98
N GLU A 67 17.75 3.39 -4.12
CA GLU A 67 17.48 4.55 -3.26
C GLU A 67 16.07 5.09 -3.44
N ARG A 68 15.61 5.22 -4.70
CA ARG A 68 14.24 5.64 -5.00
C ARG A 68 13.22 4.60 -4.54
N LYS A 69 13.51 3.32 -4.71
CA LYS A 69 12.67 2.23 -4.21
C LYS A 69 12.52 2.30 -2.69
N ARG A 70 13.62 2.56 -1.98
CA ARG A 70 13.59 2.69 -0.53
C ARG A 70 12.73 3.87 -0.08
N ARG A 71 12.87 5.03 -0.74
CA ARG A 71 12.04 6.19 -0.46
C ARG A 71 10.56 5.92 -0.70
N MET A 72 10.23 5.24 -1.79
CA MET A 72 8.86 4.83 -2.10
C MET A 72 8.32 3.85 -1.05
N PHE A 73 9.12 2.88 -0.65
CA PHE A 73 8.75 1.93 0.41
C PHE A 73 8.42 2.66 1.71
N GLN A 74 9.26 3.60 2.13
CA GLN A 74 9.03 4.39 3.33
C GLN A 74 7.73 5.19 3.25
N LEU A 75 7.45 5.79 2.10
CA LEU A 75 6.20 6.51 1.85
C LEU A 75 4.99 5.58 1.98
N LEU A 76 5.05 4.40 1.38
CA LEU A 76 3.96 3.42 1.46
C LEU A 76 3.69 2.97 2.90
N VAL A 77 4.75 2.79 3.69
CA VAL A 77 4.61 2.50 5.13
C VAL A 77 3.94 3.66 5.87
N GLN A 78 4.36 4.89 5.60
CA GLN A 78 3.74 6.09 6.20
C GLN A 78 2.27 6.23 5.83
N MET A 79 1.90 5.85 4.61
CA MET A 79 0.51 5.87 4.14
C MET A 79 -0.36 4.81 4.83
N GLY A 80 0.25 3.81 5.45
CA GLY A 80 -0.46 2.79 6.20
C GLY A 80 -0.68 1.48 5.47
N TYR A 81 -0.02 1.23 4.35
CA TYR A 81 -0.09 -0.07 3.69
C TYR A 81 0.49 -1.15 4.59
N LYS A 82 -0.23 -2.26 4.72
CA LYS A 82 0.17 -3.41 5.55
C LYS A 82 0.84 -4.51 4.75
N GLU A 83 0.64 -4.51 3.45
CA GLU A 83 1.26 -5.43 2.52
C GLU A 83 1.86 -4.62 1.37
N ILE A 84 3.12 -4.88 1.06
CA ILE A 84 3.85 -4.17 0.01
C ILE A 84 4.61 -5.20 -0.80
N GLU A 85 4.29 -5.32 -2.08
CA GLU A 85 5.08 -6.11 -3.00
C GLU A 85 6.32 -5.31 -3.39
N VAL A 86 7.50 -5.85 -3.11
CA VAL A 86 8.75 -5.12 -3.22
C VAL A 86 9.58 -5.48 -4.46
N GLY A 87 9.18 -6.51 -5.19
CA GLY A 87 9.84 -6.97 -6.40
C GLY A 87 10.12 -8.47 -6.39
N PHE A 88 10.81 -8.92 -7.43
CA PHE A 88 11.23 -10.31 -7.57
C PHE A 88 12.75 -10.39 -7.34
N PRO A 89 13.22 -11.04 -6.26
CA PRO A 89 14.67 -11.15 -6.00
C PRO A 89 15.45 -11.79 -7.15
N ALA A 90 14.80 -12.68 -7.90
CA ALA A 90 15.42 -13.37 -9.02
C ALA A 90 15.49 -12.54 -10.31
N ALA A 91 14.85 -11.37 -10.38
CA ALA A 91 14.76 -10.58 -11.60
C ALA A 91 16.09 -9.89 -11.94
N SER A 92 16.80 -9.39 -10.92
CA SER A 92 18.07 -8.70 -11.09
C SER A 92 18.84 -8.64 -9.77
N GLN A 93 20.14 -8.34 -9.85
CA GLN A 93 20.94 -8.10 -8.64
C GLN A 93 20.40 -6.90 -7.85
N THR A 94 19.97 -5.86 -8.55
CA THR A 94 19.36 -4.67 -7.94
C THR A 94 18.12 -5.04 -7.10
N ASP A 95 17.24 -5.85 -7.63
CA ASP A 95 16.04 -6.29 -6.93
C ASP A 95 16.38 -7.20 -5.75
N PHE A 96 17.32 -8.11 -5.94
CA PHE A 96 17.82 -8.97 -4.86
C PHE A 96 18.38 -8.14 -3.70
N ASP A 97 19.26 -7.19 -3.99
CA ASP A 97 19.89 -6.34 -2.98
C ASP A 97 18.87 -5.48 -2.24
N PHE A 98 17.88 -4.95 -2.97
CA PHE A 98 16.80 -4.16 -2.37
C PHE A 98 15.97 -4.99 -1.39
N VAL A 99 15.56 -6.18 -1.78
CA VAL A 99 14.81 -7.10 -0.90
C VAL A 99 15.65 -7.46 0.34
N ARG A 100 16.93 -7.71 0.16
CA ARG A 100 17.86 -8.00 1.27
C ARG A 100 17.96 -6.83 2.25
N GLN A 101 17.92 -5.60 1.76
CA GLN A 101 17.96 -4.40 2.63
C GLN A 101 16.70 -4.27 3.49
N LEU A 102 15.59 -4.79 3.04
CA LEU A 102 14.32 -4.70 3.78
C LEU A 102 14.17 -5.78 4.86
N ILE A 103 14.91 -6.86 4.75
CA ILE A 103 14.93 -7.96 5.73
C ILE A 103 15.82 -7.59 6.92
#